data_43ae2592367556e16e42e6eba65c0108
#
_entry.id   43ae2592367556e16e42e6eba65c0108
#
_cell.length_a   1.000
_cell.length_b   1.000
_cell.length_c   1.000
_cell.angle_alpha   90.00
_cell.angle_beta   90.00
_cell.angle_gamma   90.00
#
_symmetry.space_group_name_H-M   'P 1'
#
loop_
_entity.id
_entity.type
_entity.pdbx_description
1 polymer ?
#
loop_
_entity_poly.entity_id
_entity_poly.type
_entity_poly.pdbx_seq_one_letter_code
_entity_poly.pdbx_strand_id
1 'polypeptide(L)'
;TRTMGVALTACTPPAKGSPLFELGEDEMELGVGIHGEPGRERRKLVSADEIVDELLEAVVTDLPFSSGDRVALMINGLGGTPISELYI
;
A
#
# COMPACT_ATOMS: atom_id res chain seq x y z
N THR A 1 2.13 3.97 -16.19
CA THR A 1 2.41 3.45 -14.84
C THR A 1 1.19 3.64 -13.95
N ARG A 2 0.88 2.60 -13.16
CA ARG A 2 -0.16 2.63 -12.13
C ARG A 2 0.44 2.14 -10.83
N THR A 3 0.02 2.75 -9.74
CA THR A 3 0.46 2.37 -8.39
C THR A 3 -0.71 2.33 -7.44
N MET A 4 -0.60 1.50 -6.43
CA MET A 4 -1.51 1.48 -5.29
C MET A 4 -0.74 1.08 -4.05
N GLY A 5 -1.01 1.72 -2.94
CA GLY A 5 -0.34 1.47 -1.68
C GLY A 5 -1.31 1.08 -0.57
N VAL A 6 -0.78 0.48 0.46
CA VAL A 6 -1.49 0.20 1.70
C VAL A 6 -0.66 0.72 2.88
N ALA A 7 -1.32 1.30 3.85
CA ALA A 7 -0.69 1.69 5.11
C ALA A 7 -1.21 0.81 6.24
N LEU A 8 -0.29 0.24 7.00
CA LEU A 8 -0.57 -0.50 8.25
C LEU A 8 -0.39 0.41 9.46
N THR A 9 0.53 1.33 9.36
CA THR A 9 0.72 2.42 10.32
C THR A 9 1.22 3.66 9.58
N ALA A 10 0.97 4.83 10.15
CA ALA A 10 1.51 6.08 9.61
C ALA A 10 2.98 6.25 9.99
N CYS A 11 3.75 6.88 9.13
CA CYS A 11 5.09 7.34 9.49
C CYS A 11 5.03 8.61 10.32
N THR A 12 6.08 8.84 11.11
CA THR A 12 6.24 10.07 11.89
C THR A 12 7.36 10.91 11.28
N PRO A 13 7.03 11.96 10.51
CA PRO A 13 8.06 12.85 9.97
C PRO A 13 8.81 13.56 11.09
N PRO A 14 10.15 13.68 11.00
CA PRO A 14 10.94 14.36 12.04
C PRO A 14 10.48 15.79 12.33
N ALA A 15 10.10 16.53 11.31
CA ALA A 15 9.64 17.91 11.44
C ALA A 15 8.29 18.03 12.18
N LYS A 16 7.44 17.04 12.07
CA LYS A 16 6.13 17.03 12.73
C LYS A 16 6.20 16.45 14.13
N GLY A 17 7.05 15.43 14.36
CA GLY A 17 7.17 14.76 15.66
C GLY A 17 5.96 13.92 16.06
N SER A 18 4.97 13.74 15.17
CA SER A 18 3.77 12.95 15.38
C SER A 18 3.36 12.24 14.08
N PRO A 19 2.59 11.14 14.15
CA PRO A 19 2.11 10.44 12.95
C PRO A 19 1.30 11.36 12.04
N LEU A 20 1.35 11.11 10.74
CA LEU A 20 0.57 11.85 9.73
C LEU A 20 -0.93 11.61 9.87
N PHE A 21 -1.30 10.42 10.30
CA PHE A 21 -2.67 9.99 10.55
C PHE A 21 -2.66 8.85 11.59
N GLU A 22 -3.82 8.47 12.10
CA GLU A 22 -3.95 7.39 13.09
C GLU A 22 -4.72 6.22 12.49
N LEU A 23 -4.22 5.00 12.75
CA LEU A 23 -4.87 3.73 12.45
C LEU A 23 -4.95 2.90 13.73
N GLY A 24 -6.04 2.15 13.92
CA GLY A 24 -6.15 1.15 14.98
C GLY A 24 -5.19 -0.02 14.73
N GLU A 25 -4.93 -0.82 15.77
CA GLU A 25 -4.00 -1.96 15.69
C GLU A 25 -4.41 -3.00 14.62
N ASP A 26 -5.72 -3.17 14.40
CA ASP A 26 -6.27 -4.13 13.45
C ASP A 26 -6.81 -3.47 12.18
N GLU A 27 -6.38 -2.25 11.89
CA GLU A 27 -6.83 -1.49 10.73
C GLU A 27 -5.73 -1.29 9.71
N MET A 28 -6.13 -1.18 8.45
CA MET A 28 -5.27 -0.76 7.35
C MET A 28 -5.99 0.25 6.48
N GLU A 29 -5.25 1.08 5.75
CA GLU A 29 -5.81 2.04 4.81
C GLU A 29 -5.26 1.78 3.41
N LEU A 30 -6.15 1.52 2.48
CA LEU A 30 -5.84 1.24 1.07
C LEU A 30 -5.80 2.53 0.25
N GLY A 31 -4.83 2.61 -0.65
CA GLY A 31 -4.72 3.72 -1.59
C GLY A 31 -4.08 4.98 -1.00
N VAL A 32 -3.36 4.86 0.10
CA VAL A 32 -2.65 6.00 0.72
C VAL A 32 -1.57 6.53 -0.22
N GLY A 33 -1.48 7.85 -0.36
CA GLY A 33 -0.42 8.52 -1.11
C GLY A 33 0.88 8.65 -0.32
N ILE A 34 1.99 8.84 -1.04
CA ILE A 34 3.34 8.92 -0.44
C ILE A 34 3.55 10.18 0.42
N HIS A 35 2.71 11.18 0.28
CA HIS A 35 2.75 12.39 1.09
C HIS A 35 1.72 12.37 2.23
N GLY A 36 1.11 11.21 2.51
CA GLY A 36 0.09 11.05 3.52
C GLY A 36 -1.31 11.47 3.08
N GLU A 37 -1.56 11.52 1.78
CA GLU A 37 -2.91 11.75 1.25
C GLU A 37 -3.83 10.61 1.69
N PRO A 38 -5.09 10.94 2.02
CA PRO A 38 -6.05 9.93 2.47
C PRO A 38 -6.21 8.80 1.47
N GLY A 39 -6.32 7.58 1.97
CA GLY A 39 -6.60 6.40 1.16
C GLY A 39 -8.04 6.37 0.65
N ARG A 40 -8.32 5.36 -0.16
CA ARG A 40 -9.65 5.13 -0.71
C ARG A 40 -10.59 4.50 0.32
N GLU A 41 -10.03 3.65 1.18
CA GLU A 41 -10.79 2.85 2.13
C GLU A 41 -9.93 2.49 3.34
N ARG A 42 -10.55 2.60 4.52
CA ARG A 42 -9.98 2.07 5.76
C ARG A 42 -10.77 0.83 6.16
N ARG A 43 -10.08 -0.25 6.47
CA ARG A 43 -10.72 -1.50 6.87
C ARG A 43 -9.85 -2.35 7.76
N LYS A 44 -10.38 -3.50 8.17
CA LYS A 44 -9.69 -4.46 9.01
C LYS A 44 -8.45 -5.01 8.31
N LEU A 45 -7.38 -5.17 9.08
CA LEU A 45 -6.14 -5.80 8.63
C LEU A 45 -6.39 -7.24 8.16
N VAL A 46 -5.83 -7.59 7.02
CA VAL A 46 -5.90 -8.94 6.43
C VAL A 46 -4.49 -9.47 6.18
N SER A 47 -4.38 -10.69 5.67
CA SER A 47 -3.09 -11.31 5.37
C SER A 47 -2.32 -10.58 4.25
N ALA A 48 -1.00 -10.81 4.19
CA ALA A 48 -0.17 -10.25 3.12
C ALA A 48 -0.63 -10.70 1.74
N ASP A 49 -1.01 -11.96 1.59
CA ASP A 49 -1.53 -12.49 0.32
C ASP A 49 -2.79 -11.75 -0.14
N GLU A 50 -3.75 -11.55 0.77
CA GLU A 50 -4.98 -10.81 0.47
C GLU A 50 -4.71 -9.35 0.13
N ILE A 51 -3.75 -8.71 0.81
CA ILE A 51 -3.34 -7.33 0.48
C ILE A 51 -2.75 -7.28 -0.93
N VAL A 52 -1.84 -8.19 -1.26
CA VAL A 52 -1.19 -8.23 -2.58
C VAL A 52 -2.20 -8.48 -3.69
N ASP A 53 -3.10 -9.43 -3.51
CA ASP A 53 -4.16 -9.74 -4.48
C ASP A 53 -5.00 -8.49 -4.78
N GLU A 54 -5.38 -7.77 -3.76
CA GLU A 54 -6.19 -6.57 -3.87
C GLU A 54 -5.48 -5.41 -4.56
N LEU A 55 -4.20 -5.17 -4.20
CA LEU A 55 -3.38 -4.15 -4.84
C LEU A 55 -3.15 -4.47 -6.32
N LEU A 56 -2.84 -5.73 -6.62
CA LEU A 56 -2.65 -6.18 -8.00
C LEU A 56 -3.94 -6.09 -8.82
N GLU A 57 -5.06 -6.52 -8.28
CA GLU A 57 -6.35 -6.42 -8.97
C GLU A 57 -6.66 -4.97 -9.33
N ALA A 58 -6.50 -4.05 -8.38
CA ALA A 58 -6.75 -2.63 -8.61
C ALA A 58 -5.85 -2.04 -9.71
N VAL A 59 -4.58 -2.42 -9.74
CA VAL A 59 -3.62 -1.91 -10.73
C VAL A 59 -3.83 -2.54 -12.11
N VAL A 60 -4.01 -3.85 -12.16
CA VAL A 60 -4.14 -4.61 -13.42
C VAL A 60 -5.45 -4.28 -14.13
N THR A 61 -6.54 -4.13 -13.39
CA THR A 61 -7.84 -3.79 -13.99
C THR A 61 -7.89 -2.36 -14.54
N ASP A 62 -7.05 -1.46 -14.03
CA ASP A 62 -6.95 -0.08 -14.51
C ASP A 62 -6.04 0.08 -15.75
N LEU A 63 -5.39 -1.00 -16.18
CA LEU A 63 -4.47 -1.00 -17.31
C LEU A 63 -5.00 -1.91 -18.42
N PRO A 64 -4.73 -1.58 -19.72
CA PRO A 64 -5.19 -2.36 -20.85
C PRO A 64 -4.29 -3.58 -21.10
N PHE A 65 -4.05 -4.41 -20.08
CA PHE A 65 -3.25 -5.61 -20.18
C PHE A 65 -4.04 -6.78 -20.76
N SER A 66 -3.33 -7.61 -21.52
CA SER A 66 -3.80 -8.90 -21.99
C SER A 66 -2.90 -10.01 -21.46
N SER A 67 -3.45 -11.22 -21.33
CA SER A 67 -2.66 -12.39 -20.93
C SER A 67 -1.48 -12.58 -21.86
N GLY A 68 -0.29 -12.76 -21.30
CA GLY A 68 0.95 -12.89 -22.03
C GLY A 68 1.73 -11.59 -22.28
N ASP A 69 1.16 -10.44 -21.92
CA ASP A 69 1.87 -9.16 -21.98
C ASP A 69 3.06 -9.14 -21.02
N ARG A 70 4.12 -8.47 -21.47
CA ARG A 70 5.30 -8.25 -20.61
C ARG A 70 5.13 -6.97 -19.80
N VAL A 71 5.38 -7.08 -18.52
CA VAL A 71 5.27 -5.95 -17.58
C VAL A 71 6.51 -5.87 -16.70
N ALA A 72 6.76 -4.68 -16.15
CA ALA A 72 7.70 -4.50 -15.05
C ALA A 72 6.90 -4.25 -13.77
N LEU A 73 7.17 -5.04 -12.74
CA LEU A 73 6.55 -4.90 -11.43
C LEU A 73 7.57 -4.35 -10.44
N MET A 74 7.17 -3.34 -9.69
CA MET A 74 7.97 -2.81 -8.58
C MET A 74 7.17 -2.91 -7.27
N ILE A 75 7.76 -3.54 -6.28
CA ILE A 75 7.23 -3.58 -4.91
C ILE A 75 8.06 -2.63 -4.07
N ASN A 76 7.40 -1.65 -3.46
CA ASN A 76 8.06 -0.57 -2.75
C ASN A 76 7.66 -0.54 -1.27
N GLY A 77 8.65 -0.55 -0.39
CA GLY A 77 8.44 -0.36 1.03
C GLY A 77 8.40 1.13 1.37
N LEU A 78 7.32 1.55 2.04
CA LEU A 78 7.11 2.93 2.46
C LEU A 78 7.06 3.02 3.99
N GLY A 79 7.58 4.13 4.53
CA GLY A 79 7.52 4.42 5.96
C GLY A 79 8.21 3.37 6.82
N GLY A 80 7.48 2.83 7.77
CA GLY A 80 8.00 1.86 8.76
C GLY A 80 8.01 0.40 8.31
N THR A 81 7.58 0.09 7.08
CA THR A 81 7.58 -1.29 6.58
C THR A 81 9.01 -1.78 6.32
N PRO A 82 9.51 -2.78 7.05
CA PRO A 82 10.85 -3.29 6.82
C PRO A 82 10.93 -4.05 5.50
N ILE A 83 12.12 -4.07 4.91
CA ILE A 83 12.33 -4.70 3.61
C ILE A 83 12.00 -6.21 3.62
N SER A 84 12.12 -6.86 4.76
CA SER A 84 11.76 -8.27 4.91
C SER A 84 10.30 -8.57 4.56
N GLU A 85 9.40 -7.63 4.82
CA GLU A 85 7.98 -7.78 4.50
C GLU A 85 7.71 -7.76 2.98
N LEU A 86 8.63 -7.19 2.20
CA LEU A 86 8.50 -7.14 0.75
C LEU A 86 8.85 -8.46 0.06
N TYR A 87 9.41 -9.41 0.80
CA TYR A 87 9.80 -10.72 0.28
C TYR A 87 8.77 -11.82 0.55
N ILE A 88 7.70 -11.51 1.25
CA ILE A 88 6.58 -12.41 1.48
C ILE A 88 5.73 -12.47 0.21
#